data_5a0162a4c9daf6d54cb1915ee9d00163
#
_entry.id   5a0162a4c9daf6d54cb1915ee9d00163
#
_cell.length_a   1.000
_cell.length_b   1.000
_cell.length_c   1.000
_cell.angle_alpha   90.00
_cell.angle_beta   90.00
_cell.angle_gamma   90.00
#
_symmetry.space_group_name_H-M   'P 1'
#
loop_
_entity.id
_entity.type
_entity.pdbx_description
1 polymer ?
#
loop_
_entity_poly.entity_id
_entity_poly.type
_entity_poly.pdbx_seq_one_letter_code
_entity_poly.pdbx_strand_id
1 'polypeptide(L)'
;MTYKTAQDWLSAPKKRVLLFGMSGLGKTHLANLMRASGQWFHYSVDYRIGTRYMGEFIADNFKREAMKVPLLRELLMTDSVHITSNITFNNLAPLSTYLGKPGDPAKSGLSFDEYMRRQDQHRAAEIAALLDTTYFADRAEALYGYPHFVCDSGGSICEVVDPDDTDDPILTALSGAMLLVWIKGSDAHTAELVRRFDRAPKPMYYQPAFMRAAWEGFLAENRVSEANADPDAFLRWTYARALAHRQPRYAAIADRWGVTVTAEDVARVQSTGDFDRLIASALEAKR
;
A
#
# COMPACT_ATOMS: atom_id res chain seq x y z
N MET A 1 -10.12 12.67 15.14
CA MET A 1 -10.29 11.21 15.33
C MET A 1 -11.75 10.91 15.59
N THR A 2 -12.35 10.02 14.81
CA THR A 2 -13.81 9.71 14.82
C THR A 2 -14.30 9.05 16.12
N TYR A 3 -13.48 8.16 16.71
CA TYR A 3 -13.77 7.49 17.98
C TYR A 3 -12.73 7.92 19.01
N LYS A 4 -13.17 8.45 20.16
CA LYS A 4 -12.28 8.96 21.22
C LYS A 4 -12.10 7.97 22.36
N THR A 5 -13.05 7.07 22.56
CA THR A 5 -13.09 6.11 23.67
C THR A 5 -13.46 4.71 23.19
N ALA A 6 -13.13 3.69 23.98
CA ALA A 6 -13.60 2.33 23.75
C ALA A 6 -15.13 2.26 23.66
N GLN A 7 -15.84 3.03 24.51
CA GLN A 7 -17.30 3.08 24.50
C GLN A 7 -17.86 3.68 23.22
N ASP A 8 -17.23 4.73 22.66
CA ASP A 8 -17.63 5.32 21.37
C ASP A 8 -17.54 4.27 20.24
N TRP A 9 -16.49 3.46 20.25
CA TRP A 9 -16.30 2.38 19.29
C TRP A 9 -17.31 1.25 19.46
N LEU A 10 -17.44 0.73 20.70
CA LEU A 10 -18.30 -0.43 20.98
C LEU A 10 -19.78 -0.13 20.74
N SER A 11 -20.24 1.08 21.06
CA SER A 11 -21.63 1.50 20.88
C SER A 11 -21.96 2.03 19.49
N ALA A 12 -20.94 2.24 18.63
CA ALA A 12 -21.16 2.79 17.30
C ALA A 12 -22.00 1.85 16.43
N PRO A 13 -23.15 2.28 15.90
CA PRO A 13 -23.96 1.47 14.99
C PRO A 13 -23.29 1.30 13.62
N LYS A 14 -22.39 2.20 13.26
CA LYS A 14 -21.62 2.19 12.03
C LYS A 14 -20.14 2.36 12.37
N LYS A 15 -19.33 1.39 11.97
CA LYS A 15 -17.89 1.38 12.25
C LYS A 15 -17.11 1.56 10.95
N ARG A 16 -16.16 2.46 10.96
CA ARG A 16 -15.28 2.73 9.80
C ARG A 16 -13.83 2.70 10.28
N VAL A 17 -13.00 1.89 9.65
CA VAL A 17 -11.60 1.70 10.03
C VAL A 17 -10.69 1.66 8.81
N LEU A 18 -9.50 2.26 8.93
CA LEU A 18 -8.42 2.14 7.98
C LEU A 18 -7.24 1.42 8.65
N LEU A 19 -6.85 0.28 8.08
CA LEU A 19 -5.71 -0.53 8.54
C LEU A 19 -4.45 -0.12 7.77
N PHE A 20 -3.38 0.22 8.47
CA PHE A 20 -2.11 0.57 7.85
C PHE A 20 -0.92 -0.06 8.58
N GLY A 21 0.25 -0.04 7.95
CA GLY A 21 1.48 -0.64 8.43
C GLY A 21 2.17 -1.48 7.37
N MET A 22 3.29 -2.10 7.71
CA MET A 22 4.09 -2.88 6.78
C MET A 22 3.30 -4.01 6.12
N SER A 23 3.71 -4.42 4.93
CA SER A 23 3.13 -5.57 4.24
C SER A 23 3.34 -6.86 5.06
N GLY A 24 2.38 -7.79 5.00
CA GLY A 24 2.52 -9.09 5.67
C GLY A 24 2.17 -9.13 7.17
N LEU A 25 1.71 -8.02 7.77
CA LEU A 25 1.34 -7.95 9.20
C LEU A 25 -0.15 -8.24 9.48
N GLY A 26 -0.90 -8.74 8.51
CA GLY A 26 -2.28 -9.19 8.72
C GLY A 26 -3.39 -8.22 8.30
N LYS A 27 -3.09 -7.07 7.67
CA LYS A 27 -4.13 -6.13 7.19
C LYS A 27 -5.18 -6.78 6.31
N THR A 28 -4.74 -7.43 5.24
CA THR A 28 -5.63 -8.12 4.30
C THR A 28 -6.33 -9.32 4.93
N HIS A 29 -5.68 -10.00 5.89
CA HIS A 29 -6.32 -11.08 6.66
C HIS A 29 -7.51 -10.54 7.47
N LEU A 30 -7.31 -9.47 8.25
CA LEU A 30 -8.40 -8.81 8.98
C LEU A 30 -9.52 -8.32 8.07
N ALA A 31 -9.16 -7.64 6.97
CA ALA A 31 -10.14 -7.14 6.02
C ALA A 31 -10.98 -8.27 5.39
N ASN A 32 -10.36 -9.41 5.07
CA ASN A 32 -11.06 -10.60 4.58
C ASN A 32 -11.96 -11.23 5.65
N LEU A 33 -11.52 -11.32 6.90
CA LEU A 33 -12.32 -11.81 8.02
C LEU A 33 -13.55 -10.94 8.22
N MET A 34 -13.40 -9.62 8.23
CA MET A 34 -14.52 -8.69 8.35
C MET A 34 -15.48 -8.81 7.17
N ARG A 35 -14.96 -8.84 5.93
CA ARG A 35 -15.79 -9.05 4.73
C ARG A 35 -16.58 -10.35 4.79
N ALA A 36 -15.98 -11.44 5.26
CA ALA A 36 -16.63 -12.74 5.38
C ALA A 36 -17.81 -12.75 6.37
N SER A 37 -17.87 -11.81 7.33
CA SER A 37 -19.02 -11.65 8.23
C SER A 37 -20.29 -11.13 7.53
N GLY A 38 -20.18 -10.60 6.31
CA GLY A 38 -21.30 -10.00 5.58
C GLY A 38 -21.75 -8.63 6.10
N GLN A 39 -21.07 -8.06 7.10
CA GLN A 39 -21.42 -6.78 7.70
C GLN A 39 -20.47 -5.64 7.32
N TRP A 40 -19.32 -5.97 6.71
CA TRP A 40 -18.26 -5.02 6.41
C TRP A 40 -17.99 -4.93 4.90
N PHE A 41 -18.04 -3.72 4.38
CA PHE A 41 -17.52 -3.46 3.05
C PHE A 41 -15.99 -3.37 3.11
N HIS A 42 -15.31 -4.10 2.23
CA HIS A 42 -13.83 -4.07 2.12
C HIS A 42 -13.40 -3.22 0.95
N TYR A 43 -12.67 -2.15 1.23
CA TYR A 43 -12.00 -1.30 0.25
C TYR A 43 -10.49 -1.54 0.30
N SER A 44 -9.86 -1.80 -0.83
CA SER A 44 -8.40 -1.95 -0.95
C SER A 44 -7.83 -0.80 -1.76
N VAL A 45 -6.94 -0.02 -1.16
CA VAL A 45 -6.24 1.08 -1.82
C VAL A 45 -5.39 0.56 -2.97
N ASP A 46 -4.59 -0.49 -2.75
CA ASP A 46 -3.73 -1.08 -3.79
C ASP A 46 -4.54 -1.59 -4.99
N TYR A 47 -5.69 -2.23 -4.75
CA TYR A 47 -6.59 -2.63 -5.83
C TYR A 47 -7.11 -1.42 -6.62
N ARG A 48 -7.47 -0.36 -5.92
CA ARG A 48 -7.98 0.88 -6.53
C ARG A 48 -6.90 1.59 -7.35
N ILE A 49 -5.66 1.65 -6.83
CA ILE A 49 -4.48 2.16 -7.57
C ILE A 49 -4.35 1.40 -8.89
N GLY A 50 -4.25 0.07 -8.81
CA GLY A 50 -3.96 -0.77 -9.97
C GLY A 50 -5.07 -0.82 -11.01
N THR A 51 -6.34 -0.69 -10.62
CA THR A 51 -7.48 -0.78 -11.54
C THR A 51 -7.92 0.59 -12.06
N ARG A 52 -8.16 1.55 -11.16
CA ARG A 52 -8.74 2.83 -11.56
C ARG A 52 -7.70 3.83 -12.06
N TYR A 53 -6.58 3.93 -11.36
CA TYR A 53 -5.65 5.03 -11.57
C TYR A 53 -4.44 4.65 -12.43
N MET A 54 -4.00 3.40 -12.37
CA MET A 54 -2.83 2.94 -13.12
C MET A 54 -3.16 1.84 -14.14
N GLY A 55 -4.41 1.42 -14.27
CA GLY A 55 -4.80 0.31 -15.13
C GLY A 55 -4.40 0.51 -16.60
N GLU A 56 -4.57 1.71 -17.15
CA GLU A 56 -4.17 2.03 -18.52
C GLU A 56 -2.65 2.08 -18.68
N PHE A 57 -1.91 2.69 -17.75
CA PHE A 57 -0.44 2.70 -17.79
C PHE A 57 0.15 1.29 -17.76
N ILE A 58 -0.45 0.41 -16.94
CA ILE A 58 -0.06 -1.00 -16.83
C ILE A 58 -0.35 -1.73 -18.16
N ALA A 59 -1.57 -1.58 -18.70
CA ALA A 59 -1.97 -2.19 -19.96
C ALA A 59 -1.10 -1.70 -21.13
N ASP A 60 -0.81 -0.41 -21.20
CA ASP A 60 0.04 0.17 -22.24
C ASP A 60 1.49 -0.30 -22.15
N ASN A 61 2.00 -0.54 -20.94
CA ASN A 61 3.32 -1.13 -20.76
C ASN A 61 3.38 -2.54 -21.36
N PHE A 62 2.35 -3.37 -21.13
CA PHE A 62 2.26 -4.71 -21.73
C PHE A 62 2.05 -4.65 -23.25
N LYS A 63 1.23 -3.73 -23.75
CA LYS A 63 1.06 -3.52 -25.19
C LYS A 63 2.38 -3.12 -25.87
N ARG A 64 3.18 -2.22 -25.27
CA ARG A 64 4.49 -1.85 -25.81
C ARG A 64 5.42 -3.05 -25.95
N GLU A 65 5.44 -3.94 -24.96
CA GLU A 65 6.23 -5.16 -25.05
C GLU A 65 5.67 -6.14 -26.12
N ALA A 66 4.37 -6.31 -26.18
CA ALA A 66 3.71 -7.15 -27.19
C ALA A 66 3.97 -6.64 -28.62
N MET A 67 4.02 -5.31 -28.84
CA MET A 67 4.31 -4.71 -30.13
C MET A 67 5.73 -5.01 -30.67
N LYS A 68 6.65 -5.49 -29.82
CA LYS A 68 7.99 -5.95 -30.26
C LYS A 68 7.95 -7.35 -30.90
N VAL A 69 6.87 -8.11 -30.70
CA VAL A 69 6.67 -9.45 -31.23
C VAL A 69 5.82 -9.34 -32.50
N PRO A 70 6.32 -9.73 -33.71
CA PRO A 70 5.61 -9.52 -34.98
C PRO A 70 4.18 -10.04 -35.01
N LEU A 71 3.95 -11.27 -34.52
CA LEU A 71 2.61 -11.87 -34.47
C LEU A 71 1.64 -11.07 -33.57
N LEU A 72 2.09 -10.68 -32.35
CA LEU A 72 1.25 -9.92 -31.44
C LEU A 72 0.98 -8.50 -31.96
N ARG A 73 1.96 -7.89 -32.62
CA ARG A 73 1.80 -6.59 -33.28
C ARG A 73 0.72 -6.62 -34.35
N GLU A 74 0.73 -7.62 -35.24
CA GLU A 74 -0.29 -7.79 -36.28
C GLU A 74 -1.70 -7.92 -35.67
N LEU A 75 -1.85 -8.76 -34.67
CA LEU A 75 -3.11 -8.98 -33.97
C LEU A 75 -3.63 -7.76 -33.20
N LEU A 76 -2.72 -6.97 -32.61
CA LEU A 76 -3.09 -5.73 -31.92
C LEU A 76 -3.49 -4.63 -32.91
N MET A 77 -2.79 -4.53 -34.06
CA MET A 77 -3.09 -3.55 -35.10
C MET A 77 -4.39 -3.79 -35.83
N THR A 78 -4.89 -5.04 -35.80
CA THR A 78 -6.16 -5.47 -36.42
C THR A 78 -7.28 -5.62 -35.41
N ASP A 79 -7.13 -5.18 -34.17
CA ASP A 79 -8.07 -5.37 -33.05
C ASP A 79 -8.49 -6.85 -32.84
N SER A 80 -7.63 -7.79 -33.25
CA SER A 80 -7.89 -9.22 -33.09
C SER A 80 -7.60 -9.76 -31.70
N VAL A 81 -6.84 -9.02 -30.90
CA VAL A 81 -6.54 -9.33 -29.50
C VAL A 81 -6.66 -8.08 -28.63
N HIS A 82 -7.01 -8.30 -27.37
CA HIS A 82 -7.10 -7.27 -26.36
C HIS A 82 -6.22 -7.64 -25.16
N ILE A 83 -5.41 -6.69 -24.69
CA ILE A 83 -4.53 -6.87 -23.52
C ILE A 83 -5.04 -6.04 -22.36
N THR A 84 -5.38 -6.70 -21.26
CA THR A 84 -5.73 -6.09 -19.98
C THR A 84 -4.93 -6.72 -18.85
N SER A 85 -4.77 -5.99 -17.75
CA SER A 85 -4.22 -6.55 -16.52
C SER A 85 -5.33 -7.23 -15.71
N ASN A 86 -5.03 -8.39 -15.13
CA ASN A 86 -5.93 -9.07 -14.19
C ASN A 86 -5.49 -8.75 -12.75
N ILE A 87 -5.89 -7.57 -12.25
CA ILE A 87 -5.63 -7.14 -10.88
C ILE A 87 -6.82 -7.54 -10.01
N THR A 88 -6.53 -8.23 -8.90
CA THR A 88 -7.50 -8.62 -7.88
C THR A 88 -6.96 -8.27 -6.49
N PHE A 89 -7.77 -8.36 -5.44
CA PHE A 89 -7.31 -8.17 -4.05
C PHE A 89 -6.13 -9.08 -3.67
N ASN A 90 -6.02 -10.25 -4.29
CA ASN A 90 -4.97 -11.23 -4.02
C ASN A 90 -3.82 -11.20 -5.05
N ASN A 91 -3.98 -10.48 -6.16
CA ASN A 91 -2.98 -10.40 -7.22
C ASN A 91 -2.76 -8.94 -7.65
N LEU A 92 -1.71 -8.35 -7.12
CA LEU A 92 -1.25 -7.00 -7.44
C LEU A 92 0.05 -7.01 -8.28
N ALA A 93 0.46 -8.19 -8.78
CA ALA A 93 1.70 -8.33 -9.53
C ALA A 93 1.82 -7.39 -10.74
N PRO A 94 0.75 -7.11 -11.52
CA PRO A 94 0.85 -6.17 -12.64
C PRO A 94 1.27 -4.76 -12.22
N LEU A 95 0.84 -4.29 -11.05
CA LEU A 95 1.23 -2.98 -10.50
C LEU A 95 2.73 -2.94 -10.17
N SER A 96 3.23 -3.95 -9.44
CA SER A 96 4.65 -4.05 -9.12
C SER A 96 5.52 -4.19 -10.37
N THR A 97 5.07 -4.97 -11.36
CA THR A 97 5.77 -5.14 -12.64
C THR A 97 5.86 -3.82 -13.40
N TYR A 98 4.80 -3.02 -13.38
CA TYR A 98 4.81 -1.70 -14.02
C TYR A 98 5.81 -0.75 -13.37
N LEU A 99 5.87 -0.69 -12.05
CA LEU A 99 6.82 0.17 -11.33
C LEU A 99 8.26 -0.08 -11.80
N GLY A 100 8.62 -1.35 -12.01
CA GLY A 100 9.94 -1.71 -12.51
C GLY A 100 11.04 -1.46 -11.47
N LYS A 101 12.28 -1.54 -11.93
CA LYS A 101 13.51 -1.43 -11.12
C LYS A 101 14.51 -0.55 -11.87
N PRO A 102 15.20 0.41 -11.23
CA PRO A 102 16.23 1.18 -11.90
C PRO A 102 17.52 0.37 -12.04
N GLY A 103 18.30 0.65 -13.09
CA GLY A 103 19.61 0.06 -13.27
C GLY A 103 19.89 -0.43 -14.69
N ASP A 104 20.76 -1.42 -14.81
CA ASP A 104 21.28 -1.98 -16.07
C ASP A 104 20.14 -2.43 -17.01
N PRO A 105 20.02 -1.84 -18.20
CA PRO A 105 19.01 -2.25 -19.20
C PRO A 105 19.17 -3.69 -19.68
N ALA A 106 20.39 -4.24 -19.69
CA ALA A 106 20.64 -5.64 -20.05
C ALA A 106 20.04 -6.62 -19.04
N LYS A 107 19.77 -6.15 -17.82
CA LYS A 107 19.08 -6.88 -16.73
C LYS A 107 17.63 -6.44 -16.56
N SER A 108 17.02 -5.87 -17.60
CA SER A 108 15.67 -5.33 -17.57
C SER A 108 15.49 -4.14 -16.61
N GLY A 109 16.58 -3.42 -16.31
CA GLY A 109 16.54 -2.18 -15.55
C GLY A 109 15.97 -1.02 -16.36
N LEU A 110 15.34 -0.09 -15.68
CA LEU A 110 14.90 1.19 -16.22
C LEU A 110 15.98 2.25 -15.99
N SER A 111 16.01 3.30 -16.82
CA SER A 111 16.73 4.51 -16.41
C SER A 111 16.12 5.05 -15.11
N PHE A 112 16.93 5.71 -14.29
CA PHE A 112 16.44 6.25 -13.01
C PHE A 112 15.33 7.28 -13.23
N ASP A 113 15.41 8.10 -14.27
CA ASP A 113 14.37 9.07 -14.61
C ASP A 113 13.02 8.40 -14.95
N GLU A 114 13.03 7.33 -15.76
CA GLU A 114 11.80 6.58 -16.09
C GLU A 114 11.25 5.89 -14.84
N TYR A 115 12.11 5.34 -13.98
CA TYR A 115 11.70 4.76 -12.72
C TYR A 115 11.03 5.82 -11.81
N MET A 116 11.63 7.00 -11.66
CA MET A 116 11.06 8.10 -10.87
C MET A 116 9.74 8.61 -11.44
N ARG A 117 9.62 8.71 -12.77
CA ARG A 117 8.36 9.06 -13.43
C ARG A 117 7.23 8.07 -13.07
N ARG A 118 7.52 6.77 -13.02
CA ARG A 118 6.56 5.73 -12.60
C ARG A 118 6.24 5.80 -11.11
N GLN A 119 7.21 6.16 -10.28
CA GLN A 119 7.00 6.44 -8.86
C GLN A 119 6.05 7.62 -8.64
N ASP A 120 6.20 8.71 -9.40
CA ASP A 120 5.32 9.88 -9.33
C ASP A 120 3.89 9.56 -9.77
N GLN A 121 3.72 8.73 -10.81
CA GLN A 121 2.40 8.23 -11.22
C GLN A 121 1.74 7.40 -10.11
N HIS A 122 2.51 6.52 -9.46
CA HIS A 122 2.00 5.74 -8.33
C HIS A 122 1.62 6.64 -7.15
N ARG A 123 2.44 7.65 -6.84
CA ARG A 123 2.14 8.62 -5.78
C ARG A 123 0.80 9.31 -6.01
N ALA A 124 0.59 9.84 -7.21
CA ALA A 124 -0.68 10.50 -7.56
C ALA A 124 -1.87 9.53 -7.46
N ALA A 125 -1.69 8.30 -7.92
CA ALA A 125 -2.71 7.25 -7.86
C ALA A 125 -3.04 6.85 -6.42
N GLU A 126 -2.04 6.73 -5.53
CA GLU A 126 -2.23 6.38 -4.13
C GLU A 126 -2.96 7.49 -3.36
N ILE A 127 -2.57 8.74 -3.56
CA ILE A 127 -3.26 9.89 -2.98
C ILE A 127 -4.74 9.90 -3.40
N ALA A 128 -5.02 9.74 -4.69
CA ALA A 128 -6.38 9.72 -5.21
C ALA A 128 -7.19 8.52 -4.64
N ALA A 129 -6.58 7.33 -4.56
CA ALA A 129 -7.23 6.14 -4.01
C ALA A 129 -7.49 6.26 -2.50
N LEU A 130 -6.62 6.92 -1.73
CA LEU A 130 -6.84 7.21 -0.31
C LEU A 130 -8.00 8.19 -0.12
N LEU A 131 -8.07 9.25 -0.90
CA LEU A 131 -9.16 10.23 -0.84
C LEU A 131 -10.51 9.66 -1.31
N ASP A 132 -10.51 8.72 -2.26
CA ASP A 132 -11.72 7.98 -2.66
C ASP A 132 -12.36 7.18 -1.49
N THR A 133 -11.60 6.86 -0.45
CA THR A 133 -12.05 6.01 0.67
C THR A 133 -13.30 6.56 1.34
N THR A 134 -13.37 7.87 1.56
CA THR A 134 -14.52 8.53 2.20
C THR A 134 -15.79 8.39 1.34
N TYR A 135 -15.67 8.61 0.04
CA TYR A 135 -16.77 8.45 -0.91
C TYR A 135 -17.26 7.00 -0.97
N PHE A 136 -16.34 6.01 -0.96
CA PHE A 136 -16.71 4.60 -0.97
C PHE A 136 -17.33 4.12 0.36
N ALA A 137 -16.94 4.71 1.50
CA ALA A 137 -17.57 4.43 2.78
C ALA A 137 -19.07 4.78 2.77
N ASP A 138 -19.42 5.92 2.17
CA ASP A 138 -20.82 6.33 2.04
C ASP A 138 -21.59 5.49 0.99
N ARG A 139 -20.95 5.16 -0.12
CA ARG A 139 -21.53 4.29 -1.16
C ARG A 139 -21.76 2.86 -0.68
N ALA A 140 -20.87 2.33 0.15
CA ALA A 140 -21.00 0.99 0.72
C ALA A 140 -22.31 0.83 1.49
N GLU A 141 -22.68 1.87 2.23
CA GLU A 141 -23.97 1.93 2.92
C GLU A 141 -25.13 2.19 1.94
N ALA A 142 -25.03 3.24 1.14
CA ALA A 142 -26.14 3.69 0.29
C ALA A 142 -26.54 2.68 -0.79
N LEU A 143 -25.57 1.94 -1.38
CA LEU A 143 -25.84 1.00 -2.47
C LEU A 143 -26.02 -0.44 -2.00
N TYR A 144 -25.28 -0.85 -0.96
CA TYR A 144 -25.21 -2.27 -0.57
C TYR A 144 -25.75 -2.51 0.84
N GLY A 145 -26.03 -1.46 1.61
CA GLY A 145 -26.55 -1.57 2.98
C GLY A 145 -25.52 -2.06 4.01
N TYR A 146 -24.22 -1.99 3.71
CA TYR A 146 -23.20 -2.37 4.68
C TYR A 146 -23.13 -1.36 5.82
N PRO A 147 -23.34 -1.79 7.09
CA PRO A 147 -23.24 -0.90 8.24
C PRO A 147 -21.80 -0.51 8.56
N HIS A 148 -20.83 -1.34 8.19
CA HIS A 148 -19.42 -1.16 8.54
C HIS A 148 -18.53 -1.11 7.32
N PHE A 149 -17.36 -0.44 7.47
CA PHE A 149 -16.38 -0.24 6.40
C PHE A 149 -14.95 -0.49 6.88
N VAL A 150 -14.20 -1.30 6.13
CA VAL A 150 -12.78 -1.52 6.35
C VAL A 150 -11.98 -1.15 5.12
N CYS A 151 -10.99 -0.26 5.30
CA CYS A 151 -10.00 0.09 4.29
C CYS A 151 -8.68 -0.64 4.59
N ASP A 152 -8.16 -1.38 3.61
CA ASP A 152 -6.78 -1.88 3.60
C ASP A 152 -5.93 -0.90 2.78
N SER A 153 -5.10 -0.10 3.46
CA SER A 153 -4.37 1.01 2.83
C SER A 153 -3.04 0.62 2.19
N GLY A 154 -2.69 -0.64 2.11
CA GLY A 154 -1.34 -0.98 1.66
C GLY A 154 -0.24 -0.54 2.65
N GLY A 155 1.02 -0.66 2.21
CA GLY A 155 2.19 -0.37 3.05
C GLY A 155 2.83 1.00 2.82
N SER A 156 2.32 1.82 1.90
CA SER A 156 2.97 3.06 1.44
C SER A 156 2.27 4.34 1.88
N ILE A 157 1.16 4.27 2.61
CA ILE A 157 0.45 5.47 3.09
C ILE A 157 1.40 6.48 3.77
N CYS A 158 2.36 6.01 4.57
CA CYS A 158 3.33 6.88 5.24
C CYS A 158 4.29 7.62 4.30
N GLU A 159 4.34 7.23 3.02
CA GLU A 159 5.20 7.86 2.00
C GLU A 159 4.49 9.02 1.29
N VAL A 160 3.16 9.13 1.40
CA VAL A 160 2.34 10.12 0.68
C VAL A 160 1.72 11.17 1.60
N VAL A 161 1.85 11.02 2.92
CA VAL A 161 1.35 11.95 3.94
C VAL A 161 2.49 12.56 4.75
N ASP A 162 2.24 13.69 5.40
CA ASP A 162 3.13 14.27 6.41
C ASP A 162 2.46 14.19 7.79
N PRO A 163 2.87 13.22 8.64
CA PRO A 163 2.24 13.06 9.95
C PRO A 163 2.54 14.21 10.93
N ASP A 164 3.55 15.02 10.65
CA ASP A 164 3.92 16.17 11.49
C ASP A 164 3.15 17.44 11.11
N ASP A 165 2.62 17.50 9.90
CA ASP A 165 1.69 18.55 9.48
C ASP A 165 0.29 18.29 10.07
N THR A 166 -0.19 19.18 10.97
CA THR A 166 -1.53 19.10 11.57
C THR A 166 -2.67 19.27 10.57
N ASP A 167 -2.37 19.87 9.43
CA ASP A 167 -3.32 20.18 8.37
C ASP A 167 -3.11 19.32 7.12
N ASP A 168 -2.33 18.22 7.22
CA ASP A 168 -2.19 17.27 6.11
C ASP A 168 -3.58 16.89 5.57
N PRO A 169 -3.87 17.19 4.30
CA PRO A 169 -5.23 17.07 3.76
C PRO A 169 -5.70 15.61 3.72
N ILE A 170 -4.79 14.65 3.53
CA ILE A 170 -5.12 13.24 3.45
C ILE A 170 -5.43 12.70 4.85
N LEU A 171 -4.55 12.95 5.83
CA LEU A 171 -4.74 12.50 7.21
C LEU A 171 -5.96 13.15 7.85
N THR A 172 -6.19 14.44 7.58
CA THR A 172 -7.41 15.15 8.03
C THR A 172 -8.67 14.50 7.47
N ALA A 173 -8.73 14.25 6.15
CA ALA A 173 -9.88 13.62 5.53
C ALA A 173 -10.13 12.21 6.06
N LEU A 174 -9.08 11.39 6.15
CA LEU A 174 -9.20 10.00 6.59
C LEU A 174 -9.56 9.90 8.09
N SER A 175 -8.88 10.64 8.97
CA SER A 175 -9.15 10.59 10.42
C SER A 175 -10.48 11.22 10.82
N GLY A 176 -11.00 12.13 10.01
CA GLY A 176 -12.34 12.68 10.16
C GLY A 176 -13.45 11.68 9.80
N ALA A 177 -13.19 10.74 8.89
CA ALA A 177 -14.16 9.79 8.39
C ALA A 177 -14.06 8.39 9.05
N MET A 178 -12.89 7.97 9.54
CA MET A 178 -12.64 6.63 10.05
C MET A 178 -11.53 6.58 11.10
N LEU A 179 -11.44 5.48 11.85
CA LEU A 179 -10.34 5.23 12.78
C LEU A 179 -9.14 4.69 12.01
N LEU A 180 -7.99 5.35 12.15
CA LEU A 180 -6.73 4.88 11.61
C LEU A 180 -6.10 3.90 12.59
N VAL A 181 -5.77 2.69 12.15
CA VAL A 181 -5.22 1.62 12.99
C VAL A 181 -3.89 1.15 12.42
N TRP A 182 -2.80 1.45 13.12
CA TRP A 182 -1.50 0.92 12.79
C TRP A 182 -1.31 -0.49 13.33
N ILE A 183 -1.01 -1.43 12.45
CA ILE A 183 -0.57 -2.77 12.85
C ILE A 183 0.96 -2.73 12.94
N LYS A 184 1.45 -2.69 14.18
CA LYS A 184 2.88 -2.65 14.50
C LYS A 184 3.46 -4.06 14.51
N GLY A 185 4.48 -4.29 13.68
CA GLY A 185 5.28 -5.51 13.73
C GLY A 185 6.39 -5.43 14.75
N SER A 186 6.89 -6.59 15.20
CA SER A 186 8.11 -6.71 16.01
C SER A 186 9.36 -6.72 15.13
N ASP A 187 10.55 -6.68 15.75
CA ASP A 187 11.84 -6.82 15.06
C ASP A 187 11.96 -8.18 14.34
N ALA A 188 11.37 -9.23 14.92
CA ALA A 188 11.32 -10.55 14.30
C ALA A 188 10.49 -10.54 13.00
N HIS A 189 9.35 -9.82 12.97
CA HIS A 189 8.57 -9.61 11.75
C HIS A 189 9.37 -8.84 10.71
N THR A 190 10.08 -7.80 11.12
CA THR A 190 10.93 -7.00 10.21
C THR A 190 12.04 -7.87 9.59
N ALA A 191 12.73 -8.67 10.39
CA ALA A 191 13.77 -9.60 9.91
C ALA A 191 13.19 -10.64 8.92
N GLU A 192 11.99 -11.18 9.19
CA GLU A 192 11.34 -12.11 8.28
C GLU A 192 10.93 -11.45 6.96
N LEU A 193 10.44 -10.21 7.00
CA LEU A 193 10.11 -9.44 5.78
C LEU A 193 11.35 -9.22 4.92
N VAL A 194 12.48 -8.86 5.51
CA VAL A 194 13.75 -8.71 4.77
C VAL A 194 14.14 -10.04 4.11
N ARG A 195 14.13 -11.15 4.85
CA ARG A 195 14.46 -12.48 4.31
C ARG A 195 13.56 -12.91 3.15
N ARG A 196 12.25 -12.62 3.23
CA ARG A 196 11.30 -12.89 2.13
C ARG A 196 11.59 -12.02 0.93
N PHE A 197 11.87 -10.75 1.16
CA PHE A 197 12.18 -9.81 0.09
C PHE A 197 13.48 -10.17 -0.63
N ASP A 198 14.49 -10.61 0.09
CA ASP A 198 15.77 -11.04 -0.49
C ASP A 198 15.62 -12.22 -1.46
N ARG A 199 14.68 -13.12 -1.20
CA ARG A 199 14.38 -14.26 -2.10
C ARG A 199 13.68 -13.83 -3.38
N ALA A 200 12.80 -12.85 -3.31
CA ALA A 200 11.98 -12.38 -4.43
C ALA A 200 11.72 -10.87 -4.32
N PRO A 201 12.73 -10.03 -4.65
CA PRO A 201 12.61 -8.58 -4.55
C PRO A 201 11.54 -8.06 -5.51
N LYS A 202 10.61 -7.29 -4.97
CA LYS A 202 9.48 -6.71 -5.74
C LYS A 202 9.58 -5.19 -5.74
N PRO A 203 9.37 -4.55 -6.89
CA PRO A 203 9.23 -3.11 -6.94
C PRO A 203 8.13 -2.60 -6.02
N MET A 204 8.40 -1.52 -5.31
CA MET A 204 7.49 -0.86 -4.39
C MET A 204 7.57 0.65 -4.61
N TYR A 205 6.55 1.36 -4.13
CA TYR A 205 6.58 2.81 -4.10
C TYR A 205 7.37 3.32 -2.88
N TYR A 206 8.10 4.41 -3.08
CA TYR A 206 8.86 5.11 -2.04
C TYR A 206 8.76 6.62 -2.20
N GLN A 207 8.89 7.35 -1.10
CA GLN A 207 8.95 8.80 -1.11
C GLN A 207 10.08 9.29 -2.02
N PRO A 208 9.85 10.30 -2.89
CA PRO A 208 10.84 10.73 -3.88
C PRO A 208 12.19 11.15 -3.29
N ALA A 209 12.19 11.88 -2.17
CA ALA A 209 13.43 12.31 -1.52
C ALA A 209 14.24 11.11 -0.98
N PHE A 210 13.56 10.15 -0.31
CA PHE A 210 14.18 8.92 0.15
C PHE A 210 14.77 8.11 -1.02
N MET A 211 14.02 7.99 -2.11
CA MET A 211 14.45 7.18 -3.25
C MET A 211 15.67 7.77 -3.97
N ARG A 212 15.73 9.10 -4.14
CA ARG A 212 16.91 9.78 -4.72
C ARG A 212 18.15 9.57 -3.85
N ALA A 213 18.04 9.81 -2.55
CA ALA A 213 19.14 9.59 -1.61
C ALA A 213 19.58 8.09 -1.56
N ALA A 214 18.63 7.15 -1.63
CA ALA A 214 18.92 5.72 -1.68
C ALA A 214 19.64 5.33 -2.96
N TRP A 215 19.25 5.88 -4.11
CA TRP A 215 19.92 5.62 -5.39
C TRP A 215 21.35 6.13 -5.40
N GLU A 216 21.56 7.38 -5.03
CA GLU A 216 22.89 7.99 -4.94
C GLU A 216 23.79 7.22 -3.96
N GLY A 217 23.26 6.87 -2.78
CA GLY A 217 23.97 6.10 -1.77
C GLY A 217 24.37 4.70 -2.25
N PHE A 218 23.47 4.00 -2.96
CA PHE A 218 23.75 2.69 -3.53
C PHE A 218 24.88 2.75 -4.58
N LEU A 219 24.81 3.70 -5.52
CA LEU A 219 25.81 3.88 -6.54
C LEU A 219 27.20 4.18 -5.94
N ALA A 220 27.24 5.08 -4.97
CA ALA A 220 28.48 5.46 -4.29
C ALA A 220 29.08 4.31 -3.48
N GLU A 221 28.28 3.59 -2.67
CA GLU A 221 28.74 2.48 -1.82
C GLU A 221 29.26 1.32 -2.65
N ASN A 222 28.58 1.00 -3.76
CA ASN A 222 28.96 -0.11 -4.65
C ASN A 222 29.96 0.30 -5.74
N ARG A 223 30.27 1.59 -5.87
CA ARG A 223 31.17 2.15 -6.89
C ARG A 223 30.78 1.77 -8.32
N VAL A 224 29.48 1.84 -8.62
CA VAL A 224 28.92 1.52 -9.94
C VAL A 224 28.26 2.75 -10.55
N SER A 225 28.23 2.80 -11.88
CA SER A 225 27.41 3.78 -12.61
C SER A 225 25.95 3.32 -12.70
N GLU A 226 25.03 4.22 -13.02
CA GLU A 226 23.62 3.89 -13.25
C GLU A 226 23.43 2.76 -14.27
N ALA A 227 24.16 2.81 -15.39
CA ALA A 227 24.05 1.82 -16.45
C ALA A 227 24.56 0.41 -16.07
N ASN A 228 25.33 0.31 -15.00
CA ASN A 228 25.91 -0.96 -14.51
C ASN A 228 25.31 -1.40 -13.18
N ALA A 229 24.37 -0.64 -12.63
CA ALA A 229 23.73 -0.97 -11.36
C ALA A 229 22.83 -2.19 -11.53
N ASP A 230 23.04 -3.23 -10.69
CA ASP A 230 22.16 -4.39 -10.68
C ASP A 230 20.81 -4.03 -10.07
N PRO A 231 19.67 -4.15 -10.83
CA PRO A 231 18.37 -3.72 -10.36
C PRO A 231 17.88 -4.48 -9.12
N ASP A 232 18.16 -5.78 -9.03
CA ASP A 232 17.76 -6.61 -7.90
C ASP A 232 18.62 -6.34 -6.66
N ALA A 233 19.92 -6.10 -6.85
CA ALA A 233 20.81 -5.71 -5.77
C ALA A 233 20.40 -4.36 -5.17
N PHE A 234 20.04 -3.39 -6.01
CA PHE A 234 19.50 -2.11 -5.54
C PHE A 234 18.23 -2.27 -4.70
N LEU A 235 17.26 -3.07 -5.16
CA LEU A 235 16.02 -3.28 -4.40
C LEU A 235 16.31 -3.94 -3.04
N ARG A 236 17.19 -4.94 -2.97
CA ARG A 236 17.57 -5.59 -1.70
C ARG A 236 18.27 -4.61 -0.75
N TRP A 237 19.23 -3.85 -1.27
CA TRP A 237 19.94 -2.82 -0.50
C TRP A 237 19.02 -1.75 0.07
N THR A 238 18.02 -1.33 -0.72
CA THR A 238 17.06 -0.29 -0.35
C THR A 238 16.03 -0.77 0.66
N TYR A 239 15.59 -2.03 0.58
CA TYR A 239 14.43 -2.52 1.32
C TYR A 239 14.58 -2.41 2.85
N ALA A 240 15.70 -2.87 3.41
CA ALA A 240 15.94 -2.77 4.85
C ALA A 240 15.97 -1.29 5.34
N ARG A 241 16.55 -0.41 4.51
CA ARG A 241 16.60 1.03 4.78
C ARG A 241 15.20 1.68 4.72
N ALA A 242 14.39 1.24 3.77
CA ALA A 242 13.01 1.68 3.64
C ALA A 242 12.14 1.25 4.84
N LEU A 243 12.34 0.04 5.35
CA LEU A 243 11.64 -0.42 6.56
C LEU A 243 12.00 0.47 7.77
N ALA A 244 13.29 0.78 7.95
CA ALA A 244 13.74 1.69 9.00
C ALA A 244 13.19 3.11 8.83
N HIS A 245 13.12 3.62 7.59
CA HIS A 245 12.55 4.92 7.26
C HIS A 245 11.03 5.01 7.57
N ARG A 246 10.28 3.94 7.32
CA ARG A 246 8.81 3.90 7.47
C ARG A 246 8.35 3.78 8.92
N GLN A 247 9.09 3.07 9.77
CA GLN A 247 8.66 2.80 11.15
C GLN A 247 8.33 4.06 11.96
N PRO A 248 9.20 5.09 12.04
CA PRO A 248 8.88 6.31 12.77
C PRO A 248 7.70 7.07 12.14
N ARG A 249 7.52 7.01 10.83
CA ARG A 249 6.39 7.66 10.14
C ARG A 249 5.05 6.99 10.45
N TYR A 250 5.00 5.64 10.49
CA TYR A 250 3.82 4.93 10.95
C TYR A 250 3.48 5.26 12.41
N ALA A 251 4.50 5.31 13.28
CA ALA A 251 4.31 5.67 14.68
C ALA A 251 3.71 7.07 14.81
N ALA A 252 4.26 8.07 14.10
CA ALA A 252 3.76 9.44 14.12
C ALA A 252 2.31 9.55 13.61
N ILE A 253 1.93 8.78 12.56
CA ILE A 253 0.54 8.71 12.11
C ILE A 253 -0.36 8.13 13.22
N ALA A 254 0.03 7.02 13.85
CA ALA A 254 -0.76 6.39 14.90
C ALA A 254 -0.89 7.28 16.13
N ASP A 255 0.22 7.91 16.56
CA ASP A 255 0.27 8.74 17.77
C ASP A 255 -0.61 9.98 17.64
N ARG A 256 -0.64 10.61 16.49
CA ARG A 256 -1.43 11.82 16.28
C ARG A 256 -2.84 11.56 15.76
N TRP A 257 -3.00 10.63 14.82
CA TRP A 257 -4.20 10.50 14.01
C TRP A 257 -5.00 9.22 14.24
N GLY A 258 -4.43 8.22 14.93
CA GLY A 258 -5.04 6.89 15.06
C GLY A 258 -4.70 6.17 16.36
N VAL A 259 -4.66 4.85 16.30
CA VAL A 259 -4.28 3.95 17.39
C VAL A 259 -3.30 2.90 16.90
N THR A 260 -2.61 2.23 17.82
CA THR A 260 -1.68 1.14 17.53
C THR A 260 -2.21 -0.17 18.06
N VAL A 261 -2.12 -1.24 17.26
CA VAL A 261 -2.29 -2.63 17.67
C VAL A 261 -1.05 -3.44 17.26
N THR A 262 -0.77 -4.55 17.93
CA THR A 262 0.37 -5.40 17.55
C THR A 262 -0.01 -6.45 16.50
N ALA A 263 0.93 -6.89 15.70
CA ALA A 263 0.72 -7.98 14.74
C ALA A 263 0.40 -9.30 15.47
N GLU A 264 0.95 -9.50 16.67
CA GLU A 264 0.66 -10.64 17.53
C GLU A 264 -0.81 -10.66 18.00
N ASP A 265 -1.37 -9.51 18.37
CA ASP A 265 -2.78 -9.39 18.77
C ASP A 265 -3.69 -9.57 17.56
N VAL A 266 -3.32 -9.00 16.42
CA VAL A 266 -4.02 -9.20 15.13
C VAL A 266 -4.09 -10.69 14.76
N ALA A 267 -3.02 -11.44 14.96
CA ALA A 267 -2.97 -12.87 14.64
C ALA A 267 -3.94 -13.71 15.51
N ARG A 268 -4.41 -13.19 16.65
CA ARG A 268 -5.38 -13.87 17.54
C ARG A 268 -6.84 -13.55 17.18
N VAL A 269 -7.08 -12.58 16.31
CA VAL A 269 -8.42 -12.17 15.89
C VAL A 269 -9.05 -13.24 15.01
N GLN A 270 -10.15 -13.85 15.45
CA GLN A 270 -10.88 -14.88 14.72
C GLN A 270 -12.32 -14.47 14.37
N SER A 271 -12.80 -13.37 14.95
CA SER A 271 -14.15 -12.85 14.73
C SER A 271 -14.17 -11.33 14.72
N THR A 272 -15.26 -10.75 14.22
CA THR A 272 -15.51 -9.30 14.32
C THR A 272 -15.59 -8.82 15.77
N GLY A 273 -16.11 -9.67 16.69
CA GLY A 273 -16.13 -9.37 18.12
C GLY A 273 -14.74 -9.34 18.76
N ASP A 274 -13.79 -10.19 18.31
CA ASP A 274 -12.39 -10.11 18.75
C ASP A 274 -11.75 -8.81 18.27
N PHE A 275 -12.03 -8.43 17.02
CA PHE A 275 -11.56 -7.16 16.47
C PHE A 275 -12.12 -5.96 17.24
N ASP A 276 -13.40 -5.96 17.59
CA ASP A 276 -14.00 -4.90 18.39
C ASP A 276 -13.32 -4.75 19.75
N ARG A 277 -13.01 -5.87 20.42
CA ARG A 277 -12.26 -5.85 21.69
C ARG A 277 -10.84 -5.33 21.53
N LEU A 278 -10.15 -5.75 20.45
CA LEU A 278 -8.79 -5.28 20.15
C LEU A 278 -8.76 -3.75 19.97
N ILE A 279 -9.69 -3.21 19.20
CA ILE A 279 -9.78 -1.75 18.97
C ILE A 279 -10.16 -1.01 20.26
N ALA A 280 -11.11 -1.55 21.06
CA ALA A 280 -11.47 -0.95 22.33
C ALA A 280 -10.27 -0.85 23.28
N SER A 281 -9.49 -1.92 23.42
CA SER A 281 -8.25 -1.92 24.21
C SER A 281 -7.21 -0.93 23.69
N ALA A 282 -7.05 -0.80 22.37
CA ALA A 282 -6.13 0.16 21.78
C ALA A 282 -6.54 1.63 22.04
N LEU A 283 -7.85 1.91 22.05
CA LEU A 283 -8.39 3.23 22.40
C LEU A 283 -8.22 3.57 23.89
N GLU A 284 -8.30 2.58 24.78
CA GLU A 284 -8.02 2.74 26.21
C GLU A 284 -6.55 3.01 26.49
N ALA A 285 -5.66 2.29 25.80
CA ALA A 285 -4.20 2.45 25.95
C ALA A 285 -3.66 3.79 25.42
N LYS A 286 -4.39 4.48 24.56
CA LYS A 286 -4.01 5.78 24.00
C LYS A 286 -4.29 6.96 24.95
N ARG A 287 -5.06 6.77 26.01
CA ARG A 287 -5.38 7.80 27.02
C ARG A 287 -4.19 8.04 27.93
#